data_493427b6086c8a119ff5d0388d2d5b70
#
_entry.id   493427b6086c8a119ff5d0388d2d5b70
#
_cell.length_a   1.000
_cell.length_b   1.000
_cell.length_c   1.000
_cell.angle_alpha   90.00
_cell.angle_beta   90.00
_cell.angle_gamma   90.00
#
_symmetry.space_group_name_H-M   'P 1'
#
loop_
_entity.id
_entity.type
_entity.pdbx_description
1 polymer ?
#
loop_
_entity_poly.entity_id
_entity_poly.type
_entity_poly.pdbx_seq_one_letter_code
_entity_poly.pdbx_strand_id
1 'polypeptide(L)'
;MRRNFTDAELKLWKRLRNRQTDGEKFRRQKPIGKYIVDFVCQERKLVVEVDGGQHGEQIAYGNERTAWLESEGYRVLRFWNNEVLEDVEIVLDVIVRALDESELYHPHPDPILGYVALSRELMSFDAS
;
A
#
# COMPACT_ATOMS: atom_id res chain seq x y z
N MET A 1 -0.74 14.68 16.83
CA MET A 1 -1.82 15.37 16.15
C MET A 1 -2.24 14.60 14.91
N ARG A 2 -3.52 14.53 14.69
CA ARG A 2 -4.02 13.76 13.58
C ARG A 2 -4.00 14.55 12.29
N ARG A 3 -3.48 13.94 11.26
CA ARG A 3 -3.42 14.55 9.95
C ARG A 3 -4.75 14.37 9.22
N ASN A 4 -5.15 15.39 8.46
CA ASN A 4 -6.35 15.26 7.66
C ASN A 4 -6.09 14.32 6.49
N PHE A 5 -7.11 13.60 6.07
CA PHE A 5 -7.02 12.78 4.88
C PHE A 5 -6.93 13.65 3.64
N THR A 6 -6.10 13.23 2.69
CA THR A 6 -6.16 13.77 1.34
C THR A 6 -7.35 13.15 0.62
N ASP A 7 -7.70 13.70 -0.55
CA ASP A 7 -8.79 13.15 -1.35
C ASP A 7 -8.53 11.70 -1.72
N ALA A 8 -7.28 11.39 -2.09
CA ALA A 8 -6.93 10.03 -2.46
C ALA A 8 -7.04 9.08 -1.28
N GLU A 9 -6.55 9.51 -0.12
CA GLU A 9 -6.64 8.67 1.08
C GLU A 9 -8.10 8.43 1.46
N LEU A 10 -8.92 9.45 1.36
CA LEU A 10 -10.33 9.30 1.71
C LEU A 10 -11.03 8.36 0.74
N LYS A 11 -10.73 8.50 -0.54
CA LYS A 11 -11.33 7.64 -1.56
C LYS A 11 -11.00 6.18 -1.29
N LEU A 12 -9.74 5.90 -0.97
CA LEU A 12 -9.33 4.53 -0.69
C LEU A 12 -9.93 4.04 0.62
N TRP A 13 -9.95 4.89 1.66
CA TRP A 13 -10.49 4.49 2.95
C TRP A 13 -11.95 4.08 2.87
N LYS A 14 -12.73 4.76 2.06
CA LYS A 14 -14.14 4.39 1.90
C LYS A 14 -14.31 2.98 1.39
N ARG A 15 -13.32 2.45 0.69
CA ARG A 15 -13.37 1.10 0.17
C ARG A 15 -12.72 0.08 1.10
N LEU A 16 -11.81 0.52 1.96
CA LEU A 16 -11.11 -0.40 2.88
C LEU A 16 -11.83 -0.61 4.20
N ARG A 17 -12.57 0.39 4.67
CA ARG A 17 -13.21 0.32 5.97
C ARG A 17 -14.32 -0.72 5.97
N ASN A 18 -14.72 -1.13 7.18
CA ASN A 18 -15.88 -2.03 7.38
C ASN A 18 -15.67 -3.39 6.73
N ARG A 19 -14.44 -3.83 6.63
CA ARG A 19 -14.08 -5.16 6.08
C ARG A 19 -14.62 -5.37 4.67
N GLN A 20 -14.78 -4.30 3.90
CA GLN A 20 -15.31 -4.39 2.54
C GLN A 20 -14.35 -5.07 1.58
N THR A 21 -13.06 -4.94 1.82
CA THR A 21 -12.06 -5.46 0.91
C THR A 21 -11.64 -6.84 1.40
N ASP A 22 -12.15 -7.85 0.75
CA ASP A 22 -11.81 -9.25 1.02
C ASP A 22 -12.09 -9.66 2.48
N GLY A 23 -13.01 -8.96 3.15
CA GLY A 23 -13.36 -9.26 4.54
C GLY A 23 -12.29 -8.90 5.55
N GLU A 24 -11.20 -8.28 5.12
CA GLU A 24 -10.09 -7.98 6.01
C GLU A 24 -10.27 -6.64 6.71
N LYS A 25 -9.78 -6.56 7.92
CA LYS A 25 -9.88 -5.34 8.69
C LYS A 25 -8.69 -4.44 8.46
N PHE A 26 -8.96 -3.24 7.95
CA PHE A 26 -7.93 -2.22 7.78
C PHE A 26 -8.13 -1.13 8.82
N ARG A 27 -7.02 -0.60 9.32
CA ARG A 27 -7.01 0.57 10.19
C ARG A 27 -6.28 1.68 9.47
N ARG A 28 -6.65 2.91 9.79
CA ARG A 28 -6.04 4.07 9.15
C ARG A 28 -5.17 4.83 10.13
N GLN A 29 -4.13 5.46 9.58
CA GLN A 29 -3.24 6.36 10.33
C GLN A 29 -2.79 5.73 11.65
N LYS A 30 -2.26 4.54 11.53
CA LYS A 30 -1.87 3.73 12.68
C LYS A 30 -0.38 3.89 12.95
N PRO A 31 0.01 4.18 14.19
CA PRO A 31 1.43 4.22 14.54
C PRO A 31 2.02 2.81 14.51
N ILE A 32 3.15 2.68 13.87
CA ILE A 32 3.96 1.46 13.92
C ILE A 32 5.39 1.92 14.15
N GLY A 33 5.91 1.67 15.35
CA GLY A 33 7.20 2.21 15.74
C GLY A 33 7.13 3.73 15.74
N LYS A 34 8.08 4.36 15.07
CA LYS A 34 8.13 5.82 14.99
C LYS A 34 7.36 6.38 13.81
N TYR A 35 6.78 5.51 12.99
CA TYR A 35 6.08 5.95 11.78
C TYR A 35 4.58 5.84 11.97
N ILE A 36 3.86 6.66 11.20
CA ILE A 36 2.40 6.55 11.13
C ILE A 36 2.10 6.12 9.70
N VAL A 37 1.51 4.93 9.56
CA VAL A 37 1.17 4.42 8.23
C VAL A 37 -0.23 4.84 7.85
N ASP A 38 -0.47 4.96 6.53
CA ASP A 38 -1.78 5.39 6.07
C ASP A 38 -2.84 4.33 6.36
N PHE A 39 -2.58 3.09 5.97
CA PHE A 39 -3.51 1.99 6.21
C PHE A 39 -2.73 0.74 6.52
N VAL A 40 -3.29 -0.10 7.38
CA VAL A 40 -2.66 -1.37 7.71
C VAL A 40 -3.70 -2.42 8.02
N CYS A 41 -3.47 -3.61 7.49
CA CYS A 41 -4.18 -4.82 7.89
C CYS A 41 -3.23 -5.63 8.76
N GLN A 42 -3.45 -5.56 10.07
CA GLN A 42 -2.52 -6.18 11.01
C GLN A 42 -2.49 -7.71 10.88
N GLU A 43 -3.64 -8.29 10.62
CA GLU A 43 -3.72 -9.73 10.53
C GLU A 43 -2.91 -10.28 9.36
N ARG A 44 -2.81 -9.50 8.29
CA ARG A 44 -2.04 -9.90 7.11
C ARG A 44 -0.68 -9.24 7.05
N LYS A 45 -0.38 -8.36 8.00
CA LYS A 45 0.87 -7.61 8.02
C LYS A 45 1.08 -6.88 6.70
N LEU A 46 0.01 -6.24 6.23
CA LEU A 46 0.05 -5.49 4.97
C LEU A 46 -0.19 -4.01 5.25
N VAL A 47 0.75 -3.19 4.80
CA VAL A 47 0.66 -1.74 4.91
C VAL A 47 0.40 -1.18 3.52
N VAL A 48 -0.52 -0.22 3.42
CA VAL A 48 -0.81 0.46 2.16
C VAL A 48 -0.56 1.95 2.37
N GLU A 49 0.26 2.52 1.50
CA GLU A 49 0.65 3.93 1.58
C GLU A 49 0.22 4.65 0.31
N VAL A 50 -0.26 5.87 0.47
CA VAL A 50 -0.64 6.71 -0.66
C VAL A 50 0.27 7.92 -0.66
N ASP A 51 1.09 8.04 -1.70
CA ASP A 51 2.11 9.08 -1.78
C ASP A 51 1.71 10.15 -2.78
N GLY A 52 1.79 11.41 -2.35
CA GLY A 52 1.51 12.52 -3.23
C GLY A 52 2.74 13.26 -3.68
N GLY A 53 3.86 13.03 -3.00
CA GLY A 53 5.07 13.76 -3.29
C GLY A 53 5.90 13.11 -4.36
N GLN A 54 6.65 13.93 -5.07
CA GLN A 54 7.50 13.44 -6.16
C GLN A 54 8.90 13.97 -6.05
N HIS A 55 9.22 14.56 -4.91
CA HIS A 55 10.57 15.08 -4.68
C HIS A 55 11.45 13.97 -4.17
N GLY A 56 12.73 14.03 -4.53
CA GLY A 56 13.68 13.01 -4.17
C GLY A 56 13.75 12.76 -2.67
N GLU A 57 13.62 13.81 -1.86
CA GLU A 57 13.67 13.65 -0.42
C GLU A 57 12.51 12.82 0.10
N GLN A 58 11.33 13.03 -0.46
CA GLN A 58 10.15 12.27 -0.04
C GLN A 58 10.25 10.82 -0.47
N ILE A 59 10.82 10.59 -1.64
CA ILE A 59 11.02 9.23 -2.12
C ILE A 59 12.02 8.51 -1.22
N ALA A 60 13.12 9.17 -0.88
CA ALA A 60 14.14 8.57 -0.04
C ALA A 60 13.59 8.24 1.35
N TYR A 61 12.83 9.17 1.92
CA TYR A 61 12.23 8.95 3.23
C TYR A 61 11.25 7.78 3.17
N GLY A 62 10.44 7.72 2.12
CA GLY A 62 9.50 6.63 1.96
C GLY A 62 10.19 5.29 1.80
N ASN A 63 11.33 5.26 1.09
CA ASN A 63 12.08 4.02 0.92
C ASN A 63 12.66 3.55 2.25
N GLU A 64 13.16 4.49 3.05
CA GLU A 64 13.70 4.16 4.36
C GLU A 64 12.63 3.61 5.28
N ARG A 65 11.47 4.24 5.28
CA ARG A 65 10.33 3.79 6.07
C ARG A 65 9.88 2.41 5.64
N THR A 66 9.79 2.20 4.33
CA THR A 66 9.38 0.90 3.80
C THR A 66 10.36 -0.19 4.22
N ALA A 67 11.66 0.07 4.11
CA ALA A 67 12.66 -0.92 4.50
C ALA A 67 12.53 -1.28 5.97
N TRP A 68 12.29 -0.28 6.81
CA TRP A 68 12.13 -0.56 8.24
C TRP A 68 10.88 -1.39 8.50
N LEU A 69 9.77 -1.03 7.87
CA LEU A 69 8.53 -1.79 8.05
C LEU A 69 8.70 -3.23 7.59
N GLU A 70 9.40 -3.43 6.49
CA GLU A 70 9.65 -4.79 6.01
C GLU A 70 10.53 -5.58 6.96
N SER A 71 11.48 -4.91 7.61
CA SER A 71 12.31 -5.58 8.60
C SER A 71 11.49 -6.02 9.81
N GLU A 72 10.33 -5.40 10.03
CA GLU A 72 9.43 -5.75 11.11
C GLU A 72 8.36 -6.76 10.67
N GLY A 73 8.48 -7.27 9.46
CA GLY A 73 7.58 -8.33 8.99
C GLY A 73 6.39 -7.83 8.19
N TYR A 74 6.33 -6.56 7.87
CA TYR A 74 5.23 -6.04 7.09
C TYR A 74 5.57 -6.08 5.60
N ARG A 75 4.54 -6.26 4.77
CA ARG A 75 4.63 -6.03 3.35
C ARG A 75 4.05 -4.65 3.10
N VAL A 76 4.64 -3.87 2.19
CA VAL A 76 4.22 -2.49 1.98
C VAL A 76 3.89 -2.29 0.51
N LEU A 77 2.67 -1.83 0.25
CA LEU A 77 2.25 -1.40 -1.09
C LEU A 77 2.17 0.12 -1.09
N ARG A 78 2.70 0.73 -2.12
CA ARG A 78 2.71 2.19 -2.22
C ARG A 78 2.12 2.59 -3.56
N PHE A 79 1.20 3.53 -3.52
CA PHE A 79 0.53 4.04 -4.71
C PHE A 79 0.65 5.55 -4.76
N TRP A 80 0.67 6.11 -5.96
CA TRP A 80 0.61 7.56 -6.11
C TRP A 80 -0.84 8.04 -5.93
N ASN A 81 -0.99 9.29 -5.48
CA ASN A 81 -2.32 9.88 -5.31
C ASN A 81 -3.16 9.75 -6.57
N ASN A 82 -2.58 10.08 -7.72
CA ASN A 82 -3.37 10.06 -8.94
C ASN A 82 -3.80 8.65 -9.36
N GLU A 83 -3.02 7.64 -8.99
CA GLU A 83 -3.44 6.27 -9.27
C GLU A 83 -4.71 5.93 -8.49
N VAL A 84 -4.75 6.33 -7.22
CA VAL A 84 -5.92 6.08 -6.40
C VAL A 84 -7.11 6.87 -6.92
N LEU A 85 -6.89 8.12 -7.28
CA LEU A 85 -7.99 8.97 -7.73
C LEU A 85 -8.55 8.55 -9.07
N GLU A 86 -7.72 8.05 -9.97
CA GLU A 86 -8.13 7.72 -11.32
C GLU A 86 -8.48 6.25 -11.49
N ASP A 87 -7.83 5.36 -10.76
CA ASP A 87 -7.96 3.93 -10.99
C ASP A 87 -8.08 3.16 -9.69
N VAL A 88 -9.00 3.57 -8.83
CA VAL A 88 -9.13 2.94 -7.51
C VAL A 88 -9.45 1.46 -7.60
N GLU A 89 -10.14 1.04 -8.66
CA GLU A 89 -10.46 -0.39 -8.81
C GLU A 89 -9.20 -1.20 -9.07
N ILE A 90 -8.28 -0.66 -9.84
CA ILE A 90 -7.01 -1.35 -10.08
C ILE A 90 -6.20 -1.40 -8.78
N VAL A 91 -6.20 -0.30 -8.03
CA VAL A 91 -5.50 -0.28 -6.74
C VAL A 91 -6.06 -1.35 -5.81
N LEU A 92 -7.38 -1.46 -5.74
CA LEU A 92 -8.01 -2.46 -4.88
C LEU A 92 -7.71 -3.87 -5.35
N ASP A 93 -7.64 -4.08 -6.65
CA ASP A 93 -7.30 -5.40 -7.17
C ASP A 93 -5.88 -5.81 -6.72
N VAL A 94 -4.94 -4.88 -6.76
CA VAL A 94 -3.60 -5.16 -6.30
C VAL A 94 -3.59 -5.48 -4.81
N ILE A 95 -4.36 -4.73 -4.04
CA ILE A 95 -4.43 -4.95 -2.59
C ILE A 95 -4.99 -6.34 -2.30
N VAL A 96 -6.09 -6.71 -2.97
CA VAL A 96 -6.69 -8.03 -2.76
C VAL A 96 -5.72 -9.14 -3.11
N ARG A 97 -5.01 -8.99 -4.23
CA ARG A 97 -4.03 -10.00 -4.62
C ARG A 97 -2.91 -10.10 -3.61
N ALA A 98 -2.48 -8.98 -3.06
CA ALA A 98 -1.43 -9.00 -2.04
C ALA A 98 -1.92 -9.70 -0.76
N LEU A 99 -3.19 -9.52 -0.42
CA LEU A 99 -3.74 -10.21 0.74
C LEU A 99 -3.76 -11.72 0.55
N ASP A 100 -4.05 -12.17 -0.67
CA ASP A 100 -4.19 -13.59 -0.97
C ASP A 100 -2.87 -14.25 -1.34
N GLU A 101 -1.98 -13.53 -1.99
CA GLU A 101 -0.78 -14.11 -2.57
C GLU A 101 0.47 -13.41 -2.03
N SER A 102 0.62 -13.45 -0.72
CA SER A 102 1.69 -12.75 -0.04
C SER A 102 3.08 -13.17 -0.50
N GLU A 103 3.21 -14.40 -0.97
CA GLU A 103 4.52 -14.91 -1.37
C GLU A 103 5.02 -14.31 -2.66
N LEU A 104 4.13 -13.66 -3.41
CA LEU A 104 4.51 -13.05 -4.67
C LEU A 104 4.95 -11.60 -4.52
N TYR A 105 4.93 -11.08 -3.30
CA TYR A 105 5.33 -9.71 -3.08
C TYR A 105 6.84 -9.59 -3.09
N HIS A 106 7.35 -8.67 -3.90
CA HIS A 106 8.78 -8.38 -3.96
C HIS A 106 8.98 -6.89 -3.72
N PRO A 107 9.63 -6.54 -2.61
CA PRO A 107 9.85 -5.13 -2.28
C PRO A 107 10.67 -4.41 -3.35
N HIS A 108 10.36 -3.16 -3.57
CA HIS A 108 11.10 -2.34 -4.50
C HIS A 108 11.27 -0.96 -3.90
N PRO A 109 12.44 -0.32 -4.06
CA PRO A 109 12.65 0.99 -3.47
C PRO A 109 11.77 2.09 -4.06
N ASP A 110 11.30 1.92 -5.28
CA ASP A 110 10.46 2.91 -5.94
C ASP A 110 8.99 2.50 -5.77
N PRO A 111 8.11 3.39 -5.25
CA PRO A 111 6.73 3.01 -4.99
C PRO A 111 6.00 2.52 -6.24
N ILE A 112 6.18 3.21 -7.34
CA ILE A 112 5.48 2.84 -8.57
C ILE A 112 6.00 1.52 -9.10
N LEU A 113 7.32 1.35 -9.10
CA LEU A 113 7.89 0.11 -9.60
C LEU A 113 7.57 -1.08 -8.72
N GLY A 114 7.47 -0.86 -7.42
CA GLY A 114 7.07 -1.92 -6.51
C GLY A 114 5.66 -2.42 -6.82
N TYR A 115 4.75 -1.47 -7.02
CA TYR A 115 3.38 -1.80 -7.39
C TYR A 115 3.29 -2.48 -8.74
N VAL A 116 3.99 -1.93 -9.72
CA VAL A 116 3.98 -2.49 -11.08
C VAL A 116 4.62 -3.87 -11.11
N ALA A 117 5.68 -4.06 -10.36
CA ALA A 117 6.36 -5.35 -10.33
C ALA A 117 5.44 -6.44 -9.81
N LEU A 118 4.69 -6.16 -8.75
CA LEU A 118 3.74 -7.13 -8.22
C LEU A 118 2.68 -7.47 -9.27
N SER A 119 2.11 -6.45 -9.91
CA SER A 119 1.11 -6.64 -10.96
C SER A 119 1.66 -7.49 -12.10
N ARG A 120 2.87 -7.17 -12.54
CA ARG A 120 3.47 -7.89 -13.66
C ARG A 120 3.69 -9.34 -13.35
N GLU A 121 4.12 -9.62 -12.14
CA GLU A 121 4.38 -11.00 -11.77
C GLU A 121 3.09 -11.80 -11.77
N LEU A 122 2.02 -11.21 -11.29
CA LEU A 122 0.73 -11.88 -11.31
C LEU A 122 0.26 -12.11 -12.72
N MET A 123 0.45 -11.12 -13.58
CA MET A 123 0.07 -11.25 -14.99
C MET A 123 0.91 -12.29 -15.71
N SER A 124 2.19 -12.31 -15.46
CA SER A 124 3.07 -13.30 -16.07
C SER A 124 2.70 -14.70 -15.65
N PHE A 125 2.37 -14.86 -14.39
CA PHE A 125 1.97 -16.13 -13.86
C PHE A 125 0.71 -16.63 -14.54
N ASP A 126 -0.24 -15.74 -14.72
CA ASP A 126 -1.50 -16.08 -15.38
C ASP A 126 -1.30 -16.44 -16.84
N ALA A 127 -0.29 -15.87 -17.48
CA ALA A 127 -0.04 -16.10 -18.89
C ALA A 127 0.61 -17.44 -19.16
N SER A 128 1.20 -18.02 -18.15
CA SER A 128 1.83 -19.31 -18.35
C SER A 128 0.82 -20.42 -18.18
#